data_f812379d43b73d60ccd3d78800160971
#
_entry.id   f812379d43b73d60ccd3d78800160971
#
_cell.length_a   1.000
_cell.length_b   1.000
_cell.length_c   1.000
_cell.angle_alpha   90.00
_cell.angle_beta   90.00
_cell.angle_gamma   90.00
#
_symmetry.space_group_name_H-M   'P 1'
#
loop_
_entity.id
_entity.type
_entity.pdbx_description
1 polymer ?
#
loop_
_entity_poly.entity_id
_entity_poly.type
_entity_poly.pdbx_seq_one_letter_code
_entity_poly.pdbx_strand_id
1 'polypeptide(L)'
;MKYKKIILGVALALACFSSLNANALTETKVKKTETQTAAPNVYWTDGYGRVSYTTNSIISPVVKIALKEFAGDMKAVTGFDAKEKSGAPIQIYQLDQLTNKEFSAVEKLGAPLHLIITAKDAFYIGTRKGKLIVIGSNARGTAYAIMKLSELAGVSPLAAWNDLQPAQRKSLYTPVDQQWIEVPRIEFRGLALNNSQWMKPQNYSRIARLMLRLRANTLWQVDGRHEAAYNKAVVDSFDICVAENYKVTEFVGKKHKKKHRKTIENVKLVCSDAQMEMSNLSPGLLLEMLNSKDYLESKNAQHGKSHRSAAHNDEDCAWIANITNPKQSTFQLAMMMNLAWNKNALKAGCKTYIQNTLNAFFGAITGKKIMPLMEEYYRLTSIRHSAYMAMPYGDTEFHSGEFGNELERFLYRYDLLKAKTESIEHMLPQNQKDGFFEVVKYPIFLAAFVAEKELEAQEARHIARPGLFNKDDEAKAAAAVSIDAYNKLKQLNAYY
;
A
#
# COMPACT_ATOMS: atom_id res chain seq x y z
N MET A 1 33.88 -10.39 -33.51
CA MET A 1 34.29 -9.69 -32.27
C MET A 1 33.37 -8.51 -31.95
N LYS A 2 32.04 -8.69 -31.89
CA LYS A 2 31.06 -7.60 -31.57
C LYS A 2 30.02 -7.98 -30.51
N TYR A 3 30.14 -9.15 -29.87
CA TYR A 3 29.15 -9.61 -28.88
C TYR A 3 29.63 -9.66 -27.42
N LYS A 4 30.86 -9.17 -27.10
CA LYS A 4 31.41 -9.17 -25.75
C LYS A 4 31.21 -7.86 -24.95
N LYS A 5 30.62 -6.81 -25.54
CA LYS A 5 30.41 -5.52 -24.85
C LYS A 5 28.99 -5.28 -24.34
N ILE A 6 28.03 -6.18 -24.59
CA ILE A 6 26.63 -6.03 -24.15
C ILE A 6 26.39 -6.74 -22.81
N ILE A 7 27.22 -7.68 -22.41
CA ILE A 7 27.06 -8.44 -21.15
C ILE A 7 27.57 -7.68 -19.91
N LEU A 8 28.40 -6.68 -20.06
CA LEU A 8 28.97 -5.93 -18.92
C LEU A 8 28.06 -4.76 -18.45
N GLY A 9 27.10 -4.33 -19.26
CA GLY A 9 26.18 -3.24 -18.91
C GLY A 9 24.97 -3.67 -18.10
N VAL A 10 24.60 -4.97 -18.14
CA VAL A 10 23.44 -5.51 -17.43
C VAL A 10 23.75 -5.94 -16.00
N ALA A 11 25.02 -6.22 -15.70
CA ALA A 11 25.44 -6.64 -14.36
C ALA A 11 25.51 -5.49 -13.34
N LEU A 12 25.67 -4.22 -13.78
CA LEU A 12 25.74 -3.07 -12.87
C LEU A 12 24.39 -2.49 -12.49
N ALA A 13 23.32 -2.76 -13.25
CA ALA A 13 21.97 -2.29 -12.92
C ALA A 13 21.21 -3.20 -11.93
N LEU A 14 21.68 -4.44 -11.74
CA LEU A 14 21.11 -5.41 -10.79
C LEU A 14 21.69 -5.29 -9.37
N ALA A 15 22.79 -4.57 -9.20
CA ALA A 15 23.44 -4.44 -7.90
C ALA A 15 22.78 -3.40 -6.95
N CYS A 16 21.92 -2.53 -7.45
CA CYS A 16 21.28 -1.49 -6.62
C CYS A 16 19.97 -1.93 -5.94
N PHE A 17 19.44 -3.12 -6.22
CA PHE A 17 18.21 -3.64 -5.61
C PHE A 17 18.41 -4.85 -4.70
N SER A 18 19.63 -5.39 -4.60
CA SER A 18 19.93 -6.61 -3.83
C SER A 18 20.49 -6.37 -2.42
N SER A 19 20.58 -5.13 -1.94
CA SER A 19 21.14 -4.84 -0.60
C SER A 19 20.16 -4.95 0.56
N LEU A 20 18.97 -5.53 0.37
CA LEU A 20 17.97 -5.69 1.44
C LEU A 20 17.87 -7.09 2.03
N ASN A 21 18.66 -8.06 1.59
CA ASN A 21 18.73 -9.36 2.26
C ASN A 21 19.96 -10.15 1.81
N ALA A 22 20.93 -10.33 2.68
CA ALA A 22 21.70 -11.58 2.77
C ALA A 22 22.67 -11.50 3.94
N ASN A 23 22.31 -12.10 5.03
CA ASN A 23 23.26 -12.80 5.89
C ASN A 23 22.80 -14.24 5.96
N ALA A 24 23.30 -15.04 5.04
CA ALA A 24 23.35 -16.50 5.15
C ALA A 24 24.75 -16.94 4.73
N LEU A 25 25.41 -17.53 5.69
CA LEU A 25 26.76 -18.08 5.67
C LEU A 25 27.01 -19.03 4.49
N THR A 26 28.09 -18.78 3.77
CA THR A 26 28.90 -19.84 3.17
C THR A 26 30.38 -19.43 3.29
N GLU A 27 31.10 -20.18 4.13
CA GLU A 27 32.56 -20.11 4.18
C GLU A 27 33.12 -20.60 2.85
N THR A 28 33.72 -19.68 2.12
CA THR A 28 34.68 -20.02 1.06
C THR A 28 35.95 -19.20 1.29
N LYS A 29 37.05 -19.89 1.52
CA LYS A 29 38.38 -19.28 1.63
C LYS A 29 38.65 -18.43 0.41
N VAL A 30 38.66 -17.11 0.56
CA VAL A 30 39.11 -16.15 -0.45
C VAL A 30 40.44 -15.55 0.01
N LYS A 31 41.40 -15.59 -0.90
CA LYS A 31 42.69 -14.93 -0.80
C LYS A 31 42.52 -13.46 -0.45
N LYS A 32 43.38 -12.99 0.45
CA LYS A 32 43.58 -11.55 0.79
C LYS A 32 43.66 -10.72 -0.50
N THR A 33 42.67 -9.90 -0.73
CA THR A 33 42.69 -8.79 -1.66
C THR A 33 42.26 -7.54 -0.87
N GLU A 34 43.02 -6.49 -1.07
CA GLU A 34 42.96 -5.14 -0.53
C GLU A 34 41.72 -4.71 0.23
N THR A 35 41.88 -4.26 1.43
CA THR A 35 40.92 -3.62 2.31
C THR A 35 40.28 -2.41 1.59
N GLN A 36 39.21 -2.59 0.88
CA GLN A 36 38.27 -1.49 0.64
C GLN A 36 37.77 -1.04 2.02
N THR A 37 38.21 0.09 2.48
CA THR A 37 37.67 0.78 3.64
C THR A 37 36.17 0.97 3.37
N ALA A 38 35.30 0.25 4.11
CA ALA A 38 33.85 0.42 4.04
C ALA A 38 33.53 1.91 4.21
N ALA A 39 32.70 2.46 3.33
CA ALA A 39 32.27 3.84 3.43
C ALA A 39 31.74 4.13 4.84
N PRO A 40 32.12 5.25 5.47
CA PRO A 40 31.69 5.55 6.83
C PRO A 40 30.15 5.59 6.92
N ASN A 41 29.57 5.00 7.96
CA ASN A 41 28.14 4.94 8.19
C ASN A 41 27.71 6.02 9.16
N VAL A 42 26.53 6.61 8.96
CA VAL A 42 25.83 7.42 9.95
C VAL A 42 24.87 6.53 10.71
N TYR A 43 25.17 6.25 11.97
CA TYR A 43 24.32 5.45 12.84
C TYR A 43 23.17 6.29 13.38
N TRP A 44 21.95 5.72 13.38
CA TRP A 44 20.75 6.37 13.89
C TRP A 44 20.58 6.17 15.39
N THR A 45 21.17 5.07 15.89
CA THR A 45 21.07 4.67 17.28
C THR A 45 22.23 5.18 18.10
N ASP A 46 21.96 5.53 19.35
CA ASP A 46 22.99 5.71 20.37
C ASP A 46 23.60 4.36 20.78
N GLY A 47 24.63 4.37 21.64
CA GLY A 47 25.28 3.15 22.11
C GLY A 47 24.36 2.13 22.81
N TYR A 48 23.12 2.53 23.13
CA TYR A 48 22.10 1.72 23.77
C TYR A 48 20.99 1.25 22.82
N GLY A 49 21.13 1.49 21.51
CA GLY A 49 20.16 1.07 20.49
C GLY A 49 18.98 2.02 20.28
N ARG A 50 18.90 3.14 20.98
CA ARG A 50 17.82 4.10 20.83
C ARG A 50 18.06 5.06 19.66
N VAL A 51 17.06 5.16 18.78
CA VAL A 51 17.04 6.15 17.70
C VAL A 51 16.74 7.55 18.26
N SER A 52 17.49 8.56 17.81
CA SER A 52 17.22 9.94 18.20
C SER A 52 17.24 10.89 17.01
N TYR A 53 16.44 11.94 17.13
CA TYR A 53 16.26 12.96 16.09
C TYR A 53 16.15 14.37 16.68
N THR A 54 16.34 15.39 15.84
CA THR A 54 15.98 16.80 16.13
C THR A 54 15.04 17.31 15.06
N THR A 55 14.22 18.30 15.41
CA THR A 55 13.34 19.02 14.47
C THR A 55 13.66 20.50 14.47
N ASN A 56 13.16 21.26 13.48
CA ASN A 56 13.11 22.70 13.56
C ASN A 56 12.08 23.16 14.62
N SER A 57 12.20 24.43 15.04
CA SER A 57 11.43 24.99 16.18
C SER A 57 9.92 24.91 16.03
N ILE A 58 9.43 24.97 14.80
CA ILE A 58 7.99 24.92 14.48
C ILE A 58 7.74 23.78 13.50
N ILE A 59 6.88 22.83 13.84
CA ILE A 59 6.44 21.74 12.98
C ILE A 59 4.93 21.61 12.95
N SER A 60 4.41 21.19 11.80
CA SER A 60 2.96 21.01 11.56
C SER A 60 2.38 19.79 12.30
N PRO A 61 1.05 19.74 12.54
CA PRO A 61 0.41 18.62 13.22
C PRO A 61 0.68 17.26 12.59
N VAL A 62 0.64 17.14 11.26
CA VAL A 62 0.92 15.88 10.56
C VAL A 62 2.37 15.40 10.76
N VAL A 63 3.33 16.30 10.89
CA VAL A 63 4.72 15.97 11.21
C VAL A 63 4.83 15.39 12.63
N LYS A 64 4.10 15.96 13.59
CA LYS A 64 4.01 15.42 14.97
C LYS A 64 3.42 14.01 14.98
N ILE A 65 2.38 13.78 14.18
CA ILE A 65 1.78 12.44 14.01
C ILE A 65 2.80 11.49 13.40
N ALA A 66 3.47 11.87 12.33
CA ALA A 66 4.50 11.05 11.69
C ALA A 66 5.65 10.69 12.65
N LEU A 67 6.08 11.61 13.49
CA LEU A 67 7.11 11.35 14.53
C LEU A 67 6.60 10.37 15.60
N LYS A 68 5.33 10.44 15.97
CA LYS A 68 4.71 9.47 16.90
C LYS A 68 4.65 8.07 16.28
N GLU A 69 4.24 7.96 15.01
CA GLU A 69 4.26 6.69 14.27
C GLU A 69 5.69 6.13 14.17
N PHE A 70 6.66 6.99 13.81
CA PHE A 70 8.07 6.63 13.73
C PHE A 70 8.62 6.14 15.07
N ALA A 71 8.25 6.77 16.18
CA ALA A 71 8.67 6.33 17.51
C ALA A 71 8.17 4.90 17.81
N GLY A 72 6.91 4.60 17.49
CA GLY A 72 6.35 3.26 17.62
C GLY A 72 7.03 2.23 16.71
N ASP A 73 7.32 2.61 15.46
CA ASP A 73 8.06 1.78 14.51
C ASP A 73 9.46 1.45 15.02
N MET A 74 10.17 2.44 15.55
CA MET A 74 11.50 2.23 16.12
C MET A 74 11.47 1.34 17.35
N LYS A 75 10.43 1.45 18.17
CA LYS A 75 10.20 0.52 19.28
C LYS A 75 10.05 -0.92 18.81
N ALA A 76 9.27 -1.14 17.76
CA ALA A 76 9.09 -2.48 17.18
C ALA A 76 10.41 -3.05 16.61
N VAL A 77 11.25 -2.19 16.00
CA VAL A 77 12.51 -2.60 15.36
C VAL A 77 13.67 -2.74 16.35
N THR A 78 13.81 -1.81 17.31
CA THR A 78 15.00 -1.73 18.19
C THR A 78 14.71 -2.04 19.65
N GLY A 79 13.43 -2.15 20.03
CA GLY A 79 12.99 -2.27 21.43
C GLY A 79 12.79 -0.93 22.14
N PHE A 80 13.16 0.21 21.53
CA PHE A 80 13.11 1.53 22.16
C PHE A 80 12.40 2.56 21.27
N ASP A 81 11.52 3.36 21.87
CA ASP A 81 10.90 4.50 21.17
C ASP A 81 11.97 5.50 20.71
N ALA A 82 11.86 5.99 19.47
CA ALA A 82 12.68 7.11 19.03
C ALA A 82 12.35 8.37 19.82
N LYS A 83 13.37 9.16 20.17
CA LYS A 83 13.20 10.38 20.97
C LYS A 83 13.88 11.61 20.37
N GLU A 84 13.24 12.74 20.57
CA GLU A 84 13.87 14.02 20.27
C GLU A 84 15.02 14.30 21.26
N LYS A 85 16.20 14.67 20.73
CA LYS A 85 17.41 14.93 21.53
C LYS A 85 18.30 15.92 20.80
N SER A 86 18.76 16.94 21.51
CA SER A 86 19.72 17.89 20.96
C SER A 86 20.99 17.17 20.46
N GLY A 87 21.50 17.55 19.30
CA GLY A 87 22.68 16.95 18.69
C GLY A 87 22.48 15.57 18.08
N ALA A 88 21.23 15.09 17.99
CA ALA A 88 20.89 13.77 17.44
C ALA A 88 21.49 13.53 16.04
N PRO A 89 21.73 12.26 15.67
CA PRO A 89 22.25 11.92 14.34
C PRO A 89 21.27 12.19 13.21
N ILE A 90 19.95 12.14 13.47
CA ILE A 90 18.91 12.45 12.49
C ILE A 90 18.45 13.89 12.71
N GLN A 91 18.47 14.70 11.65
CA GLN A 91 18.01 16.08 11.67
C GLN A 91 16.87 16.26 10.66
N ILE A 92 15.71 16.65 11.14
CA ILE A 92 14.45 16.73 10.37
C ILE A 92 14.06 18.19 10.22
N TYR A 93 13.81 18.63 8.98
CA TYR A 93 13.49 20.00 8.63
C TYR A 93 12.22 20.06 7.78
N GLN A 94 11.27 20.88 8.21
CA GLN A 94 10.08 21.25 7.43
C GLN A 94 10.34 22.63 6.81
N LEU A 95 10.62 22.71 5.50
CA LEU A 95 11.10 23.94 4.85
C LEU A 95 10.14 25.13 4.97
N ASP A 96 8.84 24.91 4.83
CA ASP A 96 7.81 25.95 4.88
C ASP A 96 7.56 26.51 6.29
N GLN A 97 8.23 25.97 7.31
CA GLN A 97 8.15 26.43 8.71
C GLN A 97 9.50 26.89 9.28
N LEU A 98 10.55 26.95 8.46
CA LEU A 98 11.86 27.40 8.92
C LEU A 98 11.86 28.91 9.14
N THR A 99 12.48 29.34 10.24
CA THR A 99 12.92 30.73 10.40
C THR A 99 14.06 31.05 9.44
N ASN A 100 14.31 32.31 9.14
CA ASN A 100 15.42 32.71 8.27
C ASN A 100 16.78 32.18 8.75
N LYS A 101 17.00 32.11 10.07
CA LYS A 101 18.20 31.55 10.67
C LYS A 101 18.34 30.06 10.45
N GLU A 102 17.24 29.32 10.62
CA GLU A 102 17.21 27.86 10.38
C GLU A 102 17.39 27.57 8.89
N PHE A 103 16.73 28.34 8.00
CA PHE A 103 16.87 28.17 6.54
C PHE A 103 18.34 28.35 6.11
N SER A 104 19.00 29.43 6.55
CA SER A 104 20.43 29.66 6.28
C SER A 104 21.32 28.53 6.83
N ALA A 105 20.96 27.92 7.95
CA ALA A 105 21.68 26.76 8.49
C ALA A 105 21.50 25.52 7.60
N VAL A 106 20.27 25.26 7.10
CA VAL A 106 19.97 24.14 6.20
C VAL A 106 20.67 24.29 4.84
N GLU A 107 20.70 25.50 4.27
CA GLU A 107 21.46 25.77 3.03
C GLU A 107 22.93 25.40 3.16
N LYS A 108 23.57 25.73 4.30
CA LYS A 108 24.97 25.39 4.57
C LYS A 108 25.26 23.89 4.71
N LEU A 109 24.21 23.04 4.82
CA LEU A 109 24.39 21.58 4.80
C LEU A 109 24.73 21.06 3.39
N GLY A 110 24.45 21.83 2.33
CA GLY A 110 24.71 21.42 0.94
C GLY A 110 23.74 20.34 0.43
N ALA A 111 22.53 20.27 1.00
CA ALA A 111 21.46 19.45 0.46
C ALA A 111 20.91 20.07 -0.85
N PRO A 112 20.44 19.27 -1.83
CA PRO A 112 19.98 19.77 -3.12
C PRO A 112 18.56 20.36 -3.03
N LEU A 113 18.39 21.44 -2.27
CA LEU A 113 17.10 22.08 -1.98
C LEU A 113 16.35 22.50 -3.25
N HIS A 114 17.06 22.92 -4.30
CA HIS A 114 16.48 23.35 -5.58
C HIS A 114 15.63 22.26 -6.24
N LEU A 115 15.84 20.98 -5.91
CA LEU A 115 15.08 19.86 -6.47
C LEU A 115 13.72 19.65 -5.77
N ILE A 116 13.56 20.17 -4.55
CA ILE A 116 12.36 19.91 -3.74
C ILE A 116 11.60 21.16 -3.33
N ILE A 117 12.24 22.32 -3.26
CA ILE A 117 11.69 23.53 -2.63
C ILE A 117 10.40 24.06 -3.29
N THR A 118 10.25 23.88 -4.59
CA THR A 118 9.07 24.29 -5.35
C THR A 118 8.04 23.17 -5.53
N ALA A 119 8.42 21.93 -5.25
CA ALA A 119 7.57 20.77 -5.44
C ALA A 119 6.73 20.48 -4.20
N LYS A 120 5.42 20.29 -4.36
CA LYS A 120 4.54 19.89 -3.26
C LYS A 120 4.85 18.45 -2.82
N ASP A 121 4.77 18.20 -1.52
CA ASP A 121 4.92 16.89 -0.90
C ASP A 121 6.28 16.20 -1.14
N ALA A 122 7.26 16.92 -1.69
CA ALA A 122 8.58 16.41 -2.00
C ALA A 122 9.48 16.34 -0.77
N PHE A 123 10.49 15.47 -0.82
CA PHE A 123 11.47 15.37 0.26
C PHE A 123 12.86 14.93 -0.20
N TYR A 124 13.82 15.23 0.64
CA TYR A 124 15.21 14.78 0.56
C TYR A 124 15.58 14.04 1.85
N ILE A 125 16.29 12.92 1.71
CA ILE A 125 16.98 12.21 2.80
C ILE A 125 18.39 11.92 2.32
N GLY A 126 19.40 12.24 3.11
CA GLY A 126 20.80 11.95 2.77
C GLY A 126 21.77 12.35 3.88
N THR A 127 22.97 11.85 3.78
CA THR A 127 24.00 12.12 4.78
C THR A 127 24.76 13.38 4.45
N ARG A 128 24.89 14.30 5.41
CA ARG A 128 25.67 15.54 5.31
C ARG A 128 26.36 15.82 6.64
N LYS A 129 27.64 16.15 6.60
CA LYS A 129 28.42 16.50 7.80
C LYS A 129 28.29 15.48 8.95
N GLY A 130 28.30 14.19 8.63
CA GLY A 130 28.18 13.11 9.62
C GLY A 130 26.79 12.96 10.26
N LYS A 131 25.75 13.59 9.68
CA LYS A 131 24.37 13.50 10.12
C LYS A 131 23.48 12.99 8.99
N LEU A 132 22.38 12.32 9.34
CA LEU A 132 21.31 12.01 8.41
C LEU A 132 20.34 13.19 8.37
N ILE A 133 20.29 13.87 7.24
CA ILE A 133 19.48 15.07 7.01
C ILE A 133 18.20 14.65 6.29
N VAL A 134 17.08 15.05 6.85
CA VAL A 134 15.74 14.78 6.35
C VAL A 134 15.04 16.11 6.13
N ILE A 135 14.65 16.42 4.91
CA ILE A 135 14.07 17.71 4.55
C ILE A 135 12.80 17.47 3.74
N GLY A 136 11.66 17.96 4.23
CA GLY A 136 10.42 18.00 3.46
C GLY A 136 10.14 19.40 2.93
N SER A 137 9.62 19.50 1.71
CA SER A 137 9.25 20.78 1.09
C SER A 137 8.11 21.50 1.83
N ASN A 138 7.20 20.71 2.40
CA ASN A 138 6.04 21.18 3.17
C ASN A 138 5.73 20.17 4.31
N ALA A 139 4.62 20.37 5.00
CA ALA A 139 4.17 19.51 6.09
C ALA A 139 4.06 18.04 5.69
N ARG A 140 3.38 17.73 4.56
CA ARG A 140 3.20 16.37 4.06
C ARG A 140 4.52 15.77 3.58
N GLY A 141 5.32 16.50 2.81
CA GLY A 141 6.64 16.04 2.37
C GLY A 141 7.54 15.65 3.54
N THR A 142 7.53 16.43 4.62
CA THR A 142 8.26 16.10 5.85
C THR A 142 7.72 14.85 6.52
N ALA A 143 6.41 14.71 6.63
CA ALA A 143 5.78 13.53 7.21
C ALA A 143 6.07 12.27 6.39
N TYR A 144 6.04 12.36 5.05
CA TYR A 144 6.40 11.25 4.15
C TYR A 144 7.88 10.87 4.25
N ALA A 145 8.76 11.85 4.40
CA ALA A 145 10.18 11.59 4.65
C ALA A 145 10.41 10.81 5.97
N ILE A 146 9.66 11.14 7.02
CA ILE A 146 9.70 10.41 8.30
C ILE A 146 9.19 8.98 8.11
N MET A 147 8.09 8.76 7.37
CA MET A 147 7.60 7.41 7.06
C MET A 147 8.62 6.64 6.20
N LYS A 148 9.36 7.33 5.32
CA LYS A 148 10.46 6.72 4.58
C LYS A 148 11.59 6.24 5.49
N LEU A 149 11.90 6.93 6.60
CA LEU A 149 12.84 6.40 7.60
C LEU A 149 12.34 5.09 8.21
N SER A 150 11.04 4.96 8.49
CA SER A 150 10.44 3.70 8.94
C SER A 150 10.66 2.57 7.91
N GLU A 151 10.44 2.85 6.62
CA GLU A 151 10.70 1.89 5.54
C GLU A 151 12.18 1.48 5.48
N LEU A 152 13.10 2.45 5.59
CA LEU A 152 14.55 2.20 5.61
C LEU A 152 14.97 1.38 6.84
N ALA A 153 14.28 1.54 7.96
CA ALA A 153 14.45 0.69 9.15
C ALA A 153 13.87 -0.73 8.97
N GLY A 154 13.14 -0.99 7.88
CA GLY A 154 12.54 -2.30 7.58
C GLY A 154 11.09 -2.45 8.02
N VAL A 155 10.41 -1.35 8.37
CA VAL A 155 8.97 -1.36 8.66
C VAL A 155 8.20 -1.16 7.36
N SER A 156 7.36 -2.12 7.00
CA SER A 156 6.48 -1.97 5.84
C SER A 156 5.48 -0.83 6.04
N PRO A 157 5.14 -0.04 5.00
CA PRO A 157 4.03 0.91 5.06
C PRO A 157 2.70 0.29 5.50
N LEU A 158 2.54 -1.01 5.24
CA LEU A 158 1.35 -1.79 5.57
C LEU A 158 1.44 -2.48 6.95
N ALA A 159 2.54 -2.35 7.70
CA ALA A 159 2.76 -3.10 8.94
C ALA A 159 1.63 -2.90 9.96
N ALA A 160 1.34 -1.65 10.32
CA ALA A 160 0.28 -1.32 11.27
C ALA A 160 -1.15 -1.56 10.73
N TRP A 161 -1.28 -1.68 9.40
CA TRP A 161 -2.56 -1.96 8.76
C TRP A 161 -2.90 -3.46 8.76
N ASN A 162 -1.90 -4.31 8.60
CA ASN A 162 -2.02 -5.76 8.46
C ASN A 162 -1.38 -6.53 9.63
N ASP A 163 -1.22 -5.90 10.79
CA ASP A 163 -0.70 -6.49 12.02
C ASP A 163 0.65 -7.25 11.83
N LEU A 164 1.49 -6.71 10.93
CA LEU A 164 2.79 -7.27 10.58
C LEU A 164 3.87 -6.77 11.53
N GLN A 165 4.67 -7.68 12.05
CA GLN A 165 5.77 -7.34 12.93
C GLN A 165 7.08 -7.20 12.14
N PRO A 166 7.78 -6.05 12.22
CA PRO A 166 9.08 -5.89 11.56
C PRO A 166 10.15 -6.73 12.23
N ALA A 167 11.16 -7.09 11.46
CA ALA A 167 12.33 -7.77 12.01
C ALA A 167 13.09 -6.85 12.98
N GLN A 168 13.45 -7.37 14.14
CA GLN A 168 14.25 -6.62 15.11
C GLN A 168 15.71 -6.44 14.63
N ARG A 169 16.28 -5.28 14.90
CA ARG A 169 17.63 -4.89 14.53
C ARG A 169 18.35 -4.24 15.72
N LYS A 170 19.57 -4.66 15.99
CA LYS A 170 20.40 -4.09 17.06
C LYS A 170 20.92 -2.69 16.73
N SER A 171 21.10 -2.39 15.45
CA SER A 171 21.59 -1.09 14.99
C SER A 171 20.95 -0.70 13.66
N LEU A 172 20.76 0.58 13.48
CA LEU A 172 20.31 1.20 12.24
C LEU A 172 21.35 2.22 11.77
N TYR A 173 21.64 2.22 10.49
CA TYR A 173 22.60 3.16 9.89
C TYR A 173 22.25 3.47 8.43
N THR A 174 22.77 4.58 7.95
CA THR A 174 22.76 4.97 6.55
C THR A 174 24.20 5.13 6.06
N PRO A 175 24.62 4.48 4.96
CA PRO A 175 25.90 4.75 4.32
C PRO A 175 26.02 6.22 3.89
N VAL A 176 27.23 6.80 3.98
CA VAL A 176 27.45 8.23 3.74
C VAL A 176 27.09 8.67 2.33
N ASP A 177 27.17 7.78 1.35
CA ASP A 177 26.93 8.12 -0.07
C ASP A 177 25.46 7.91 -0.49
N GLN A 178 24.60 7.43 0.40
CA GLN A 178 23.19 7.21 0.07
C GLN A 178 22.37 8.47 0.27
N GLN A 179 21.52 8.73 -0.73
CA GLN A 179 20.53 9.79 -0.69
C GLN A 179 19.27 9.40 -1.44
N TRP A 180 18.15 9.97 -1.01
CA TRP A 180 16.83 9.83 -1.63
C TRP A 180 16.25 11.21 -1.89
N ILE A 181 15.87 11.47 -3.13
CA ILE A 181 15.15 12.68 -3.53
C ILE A 181 13.87 12.17 -4.15
N GLU A 182 12.77 12.46 -3.51
CA GLU A 182 11.48 11.98 -3.96
C GLU A 182 10.53 13.15 -4.17
N VAL A 183 9.93 13.18 -5.37
CA VAL A 183 8.93 14.15 -5.81
C VAL A 183 7.75 13.34 -6.34
N PRO A 184 6.52 13.57 -5.85
CA PRO A 184 5.37 12.83 -6.33
C PRO A 184 5.08 13.12 -7.80
N ARG A 185 4.75 12.08 -8.56
CA ARG A 185 4.33 12.20 -9.95
C ARG A 185 2.92 12.81 -10.06
N ILE A 186 1.99 12.33 -9.25
CA ILE A 186 0.59 12.75 -9.24
C ILE A 186 0.36 13.63 -8.01
N GLU A 187 -0.22 14.82 -8.20
CA GLU A 187 -0.42 15.76 -7.09
C GLU A 187 -1.43 15.24 -6.07
N PHE A 188 -2.59 14.75 -6.51
CA PHE A 188 -3.65 14.25 -5.64
C PHE A 188 -3.77 12.73 -5.72
N ARG A 189 -3.48 12.08 -4.62
CA ARG A 189 -3.40 10.62 -4.46
C ARG A 189 -4.28 10.19 -3.30
N GLY A 190 -5.28 9.35 -3.54
CA GLY A 190 -6.18 9.11 -2.44
C GLY A 190 -7.20 8.01 -2.61
N LEU A 191 -8.19 8.06 -1.73
CA LEU A 191 -9.21 7.05 -1.55
C LEU A 191 -10.61 7.64 -1.65
N ALA A 192 -11.54 6.87 -2.24
CA ALA A 192 -12.97 7.01 -2.04
C ALA A 192 -13.47 5.80 -1.23
N LEU A 193 -14.05 6.05 -0.08
CA LEU A 193 -14.56 4.99 0.80
C LEU A 193 -16.08 4.89 0.60
N ASN A 194 -16.54 3.73 0.09
CA ASN A 194 -17.97 3.50 -0.21
C ASN A 194 -18.70 2.73 0.89
N ASN A 195 -18.02 2.36 1.97
CA ASN A 195 -18.61 1.61 3.08
C ASN A 195 -18.66 2.45 4.35
N SER A 196 -19.86 2.68 4.88
CA SER A 196 -20.11 3.45 6.10
C SER A 196 -19.36 2.94 7.34
N GLN A 197 -19.02 1.65 7.39
CA GLN A 197 -18.25 1.07 8.49
C GLN A 197 -16.84 1.70 8.59
N TRP A 198 -16.21 1.96 7.46
CA TRP A 198 -14.88 2.59 7.41
C TRP A 198 -14.93 4.10 7.65
N MET A 199 -16.11 4.70 7.57
CA MET A 199 -16.33 6.13 7.85
C MET A 199 -16.58 6.42 9.32
N LYS A 200 -16.68 5.42 10.19
CA LYS A 200 -16.79 5.61 11.64
C LYS A 200 -15.51 6.24 12.20
N PRO A 201 -15.58 7.09 13.25
CA PRO A 201 -14.44 7.85 13.77
C PRO A 201 -13.19 7.02 14.08
N GLN A 202 -13.37 5.87 14.72
CA GLN A 202 -12.26 4.95 15.06
C GLN A 202 -11.53 4.41 13.82
N ASN A 203 -12.26 4.08 12.76
CA ASN A 203 -11.70 3.53 11.53
C ASN A 203 -11.10 4.65 10.65
N TYR A 204 -11.69 5.84 10.68
CA TYR A 204 -11.22 6.97 9.90
C TYR A 204 -9.78 7.38 10.27
N SER A 205 -9.44 7.37 11.56
CA SER A 205 -8.06 7.61 12.00
C SER A 205 -7.10 6.51 11.53
N ARG A 206 -7.54 5.23 11.47
CA ARG A 206 -6.73 4.14 10.91
C ARG A 206 -6.49 4.34 9.42
N ILE A 207 -7.51 4.72 8.66
CA ILE A 207 -7.39 5.06 7.23
C ILE A 207 -6.43 6.22 7.02
N ALA A 208 -6.51 7.29 7.81
CA ALA A 208 -5.61 8.44 7.69
C ALA A 208 -4.14 8.05 7.95
N ARG A 209 -3.88 7.14 8.88
CA ARG A 209 -2.52 6.58 9.11
C ARG A 209 -2.04 5.73 7.95
N LEU A 210 -2.93 4.90 7.37
CA LEU A 210 -2.61 4.14 6.16
C LEU A 210 -2.26 5.08 5.00
N MET A 211 -3.07 6.12 4.79
CA MET A 211 -2.81 7.14 3.77
C MET A 211 -1.46 7.81 3.97
N LEU A 212 -1.14 8.22 5.19
CA LEU A 212 0.16 8.80 5.53
C LEU A 212 1.32 7.88 5.14
N ARG A 213 1.25 6.60 5.50
CA ARG A 213 2.28 5.59 5.19
C ARG A 213 2.39 5.27 3.70
N LEU A 214 1.28 5.31 2.97
CA LEU A 214 1.23 5.10 1.52
C LEU A 214 1.45 6.41 0.71
N ARG A 215 1.74 7.53 1.37
CA ARG A 215 1.92 8.86 0.77
C ARG A 215 0.69 9.35 -0.01
N ALA A 216 -0.50 8.88 0.40
CA ALA A 216 -1.76 9.40 -0.08
C ALA A 216 -2.13 10.69 0.66
N ASN A 217 -2.74 11.65 -0.04
CA ASN A 217 -3.03 12.97 0.51
C ASN A 217 -4.49 13.40 0.30
N THR A 218 -5.33 12.58 -0.34
CA THR A 218 -6.68 13.01 -0.75
C THR A 218 -7.75 12.01 -0.33
N LEU A 219 -8.83 12.49 0.28
CA LEU A 219 -10.05 11.73 0.50
C LEU A 219 -11.17 12.25 -0.40
N TRP A 220 -11.79 11.35 -1.14
CA TRP A 220 -12.96 11.64 -1.95
C TRP A 220 -14.22 11.37 -1.15
N GLN A 221 -15.09 12.37 -1.07
CA GLN A 221 -16.42 12.22 -0.46
C GLN A 221 -17.42 11.82 -1.55
N VAL A 222 -17.99 10.63 -1.42
CA VAL A 222 -18.91 10.06 -2.43
C VAL A 222 -20.30 10.69 -2.33
N ASP A 223 -20.75 11.05 -1.14
CA ASP A 223 -22.05 11.70 -0.90
C ASP A 223 -21.88 12.91 0.00
N GLY A 224 -22.44 14.04 -0.40
CA GLY A 224 -22.46 15.31 0.35
C GLY A 224 -23.20 15.25 1.70
N ARG A 225 -23.31 14.07 2.31
CA ARG A 225 -23.90 13.87 3.61
C ARG A 225 -22.95 14.30 4.71
N HIS A 226 -23.42 15.20 5.52
CA HIS A 226 -22.77 15.91 6.60
C HIS A 226 -22.23 15.04 7.77
N GLU A 227 -21.39 14.06 7.53
CA GLU A 227 -20.59 13.44 8.60
C GLU A 227 -19.36 14.32 8.98
N ALA A 228 -19.48 15.59 8.72
CA ALA A 228 -18.41 16.55 8.64
C ALA A 228 -17.67 16.84 9.97
N ALA A 229 -18.25 16.57 11.13
CA ALA A 229 -17.64 17.03 12.39
C ALA A 229 -16.47 16.14 12.86
N TYR A 230 -16.62 14.81 12.78
CA TYR A 230 -15.59 13.87 13.24
C TYR A 230 -14.42 13.76 12.26
N ASN A 231 -14.71 13.81 10.98
CA ASN A 231 -13.73 13.65 9.92
C ASN A 231 -12.87 14.91 9.75
N LYS A 232 -13.40 16.10 10.06
CA LYS A 232 -12.66 17.36 9.93
C LYS A 232 -11.42 17.44 10.82
N ALA A 233 -11.50 16.97 12.07
CA ALA A 233 -10.34 16.98 12.98
C ALA A 233 -9.22 16.08 12.48
N VAL A 234 -9.56 14.89 11.95
CA VAL A 234 -8.60 13.96 11.34
C VAL A 234 -8.01 14.55 10.07
N VAL A 235 -8.86 15.01 9.15
CA VAL A 235 -8.44 15.66 7.89
C VAL A 235 -7.47 16.81 8.16
N ASP A 236 -7.81 17.70 9.09
CA ASP A 236 -6.97 18.84 9.44
C ASP A 236 -5.65 18.42 10.14
N SER A 237 -5.67 17.36 10.95
CA SER A 237 -4.48 16.90 11.68
C SER A 237 -3.48 16.17 10.77
N PHE A 238 -3.99 15.43 9.80
CA PHE A 238 -3.19 14.70 8.82
C PHE A 238 -2.88 15.50 7.56
N ASP A 239 -3.36 16.75 7.48
CA ASP A 239 -3.21 17.61 6.30
C ASP A 239 -3.74 16.97 5.01
N ILE A 240 -4.91 16.33 5.11
CA ILE A 240 -5.57 15.64 3.99
C ILE A 240 -6.37 16.63 3.16
N CYS A 241 -6.22 16.56 1.83
CA CYS A 241 -7.08 17.23 0.89
C CYS A 241 -8.45 16.55 0.82
N VAL A 242 -9.51 17.33 0.69
CA VAL A 242 -10.87 16.79 0.49
C VAL A 242 -11.28 17.01 -0.95
N ALA A 243 -11.71 15.95 -1.61
CA ALA A 243 -12.20 15.99 -2.97
C ALA A 243 -13.70 15.72 -3.02
N GLU A 244 -14.43 16.52 -3.79
CA GLU A 244 -15.86 16.42 -4.01
C GLU A 244 -16.20 17.03 -5.39
N ASN A 245 -17.07 16.39 -6.17
CA ASN A 245 -17.57 16.93 -7.44
C ASN A 245 -16.47 17.48 -8.38
N TYR A 246 -15.39 16.71 -8.58
CA TYR A 246 -14.23 17.11 -9.40
C TYR A 246 -13.47 18.35 -8.92
N LYS A 247 -13.63 18.68 -7.63
CA LYS A 247 -12.91 19.75 -6.95
C LYS A 247 -12.09 19.18 -5.81
N VAL A 248 -10.87 19.65 -5.65
CA VAL A 248 -10.02 19.29 -4.51
C VAL A 248 -9.78 20.53 -3.66
N THR A 249 -10.06 20.41 -2.37
CA THR A 249 -9.83 21.47 -1.39
C THR A 249 -8.63 21.12 -0.52
N GLU A 250 -7.59 21.93 -0.56
CA GLU A 250 -6.36 21.78 0.24
C GLU A 250 -6.22 22.89 1.28
N PHE A 251 -5.51 22.60 2.37
CA PHE A 251 -5.13 23.58 3.36
C PHE A 251 -3.84 24.30 2.92
N VAL A 252 -3.86 25.62 2.84
CA VAL A 252 -2.73 26.43 2.33
C VAL A 252 -2.03 27.21 3.44
N GLY A 253 -2.55 27.18 4.68
CA GLY A 253 -1.96 27.90 5.78
C GLY A 253 -2.98 28.64 6.65
N LYS A 254 -2.50 29.58 7.48
CA LYS A 254 -3.35 30.44 8.32
C LYS A 254 -3.21 31.89 7.86
N LYS A 255 -4.32 32.53 7.57
CA LYS A 255 -4.39 33.97 7.32
C LYS A 255 -5.24 34.60 8.42
N HIS A 256 -4.68 35.59 9.17
CA HIS A 256 -5.36 36.26 10.28
C HIS A 256 -6.01 35.29 11.30
N LYS A 257 -5.28 34.26 11.78
CA LYS A 257 -5.77 33.22 12.71
C LYS A 257 -6.83 32.25 12.10
N LYS A 258 -7.31 32.48 10.88
CA LYS A 258 -8.25 31.58 10.19
C LYS A 258 -7.48 30.64 9.25
N LYS A 259 -7.91 29.38 9.24
CA LYS A 259 -7.38 28.39 8.27
C LYS A 259 -7.78 28.83 6.86
N HIS A 260 -6.79 29.00 5.99
CA HIS A 260 -7.00 29.32 4.58
C HIS A 260 -6.97 28.03 3.76
N ARG A 261 -8.00 27.82 2.95
CA ARG A 261 -8.13 26.67 2.04
C ARG A 261 -8.18 27.20 0.61
N LYS A 262 -7.59 26.45 -0.30
CA LYS A 262 -7.66 26.68 -1.76
C LYS A 262 -8.45 25.53 -2.37
N THR A 263 -9.39 25.84 -3.26
CA THR A 263 -10.11 24.85 -4.04
C THR A 263 -9.56 24.87 -5.47
N ILE A 264 -9.22 23.69 -5.95
CA ILE A 264 -8.77 23.43 -7.32
C ILE A 264 -9.94 22.78 -8.03
N GLU A 265 -10.37 23.37 -9.14
CA GLU A 265 -11.53 22.89 -9.90
C GLU A 265 -11.08 22.09 -11.12
N ASN A 266 -12.00 21.30 -11.68
CA ASN A 266 -11.79 20.49 -12.89
C ASN A 266 -10.66 19.47 -12.79
N VAL A 267 -10.46 18.88 -11.61
CA VAL A 267 -9.44 17.84 -11.40
C VAL A 267 -9.80 16.59 -12.21
N LYS A 268 -8.86 16.13 -13.01
CA LYS A 268 -9.02 14.86 -13.74
C LYS A 268 -8.92 13.68 -12.79
N LEU A 269 -9.91 12.78 -12.84
CA LEU A 269 -9.94 11.59 -11.99
C LEU A 269 -9.49 10.35 -12.77
N VAL A 270 -8.67 9.55 -12.13
CA VAL A 270 -8.34 8.19 -12.55
C VAL A 270 -8.96 7.20 -11.56
N CYS A 271 -9.58 6.16 -12.04
CA CYS A 271 -10.28 5.15 -11.21
C CYS A 271 -11.48 5.69 -10.42
N SER A 272 -12.25 6.62 -11.01
CA SER A 272 -13.44 7.23 -10.37
C SER A 272 -14.75 6.46 -10.59
N ASP A 273 -14.75 5.37 -11.34
CA ASP A 273 -15.96 4.64 -11.66
C ASP A 273 -16.40 3.76 -10.48
N ALA A 274 -17.65 3.91 -10.04
CA ALA A 274 -18.25 3.07 -9.00
C ALA A 274 -18.28 1.57 -9.37
N GLN A 275 -18.22 1.26 -10.66
CA GLN A 275 -18.18 -0.13 -11.15
C GLN A 275 -16.78 -0.76 -11.06
N MET A 276 -15.74 0.05 -10.84
CA MET A 276 -14.36 -0.40 -10.76
C MET A 276 -13.83 -0.30 -9.34
N GLU A 277 -14.47 -1.04 -8.46
CA GLU A 277 -13.99 -1.18 -7.10
C GLU A 277 -12.63 -1.91 -7.08
N MET A 278 -11.70 -1.37 -6.31
CA MET A 278 -10.32 -1.87 -6.22
C MET A 278 -10.25 -3.34 -5.78
N SER A 279 -11.16 -3.77 -4.89
CA SER A 279 -11.25 -5.15 -4.41
C SER A 279 -11.60 -6.15 -5.51
N ASN A 280 -12.21 -5.67 -6.60
CA ASN A 280 -12.64 -6.51 -7.73
C ASN A 280 -11.53 -6.70 -8.78
N LEU A 281 -10.42 -5.99 -8.66
CA LEU A 281 -9.34 -6.05 -9.63
C LEU A 281 -8.20 -6.94 -9.15
N SER A 282 -7.74 -7.86 -9.99
CA SER A 282 -6.45 -8.48 -9.73
C SER A 282 -5.35 -7.42 -9.86
N PRO A 283 -4.24 -7.53 -9.11
CA PRO A 283 -3.12 -6.60 -9.24
C PRO A 283 -2.57 -6.47 -10.67
N GLY A 284 -2.61 -7.56 -11.45
CA GLY A 284 -2.19 -7.55 -12.86
C GLY A 284 -3.12 -6.70 -13.72
N LEU A 285 -4.42 -6.92 -13.62
CA LEU A 285 -5.43 -6.15 -14.35
C LEU A 285 -5.38 -4.67 -13.98
N LEU A 286 -5.24 -4.35 -12.69
CA LEU A 286 -5.07 -2.97 -12.23
C LEU A 286 -3.85 -2.31 -12.89
N LEU A 287 -2.72 -3.02 -12.95
CA LEU A 287 -1.50 -2.49 -13.57
C LEU A 287 -1.68 -2.24 -15.07
N GLU A 288 -2.31 -3.15 -15.80
CA GLU A 288 -2.62 -2.99 -17.22
C GLU A 288 -3.50 -1.76 -17.44
N MET A 289 -4.55 -1.60 -16.64
CA MET A 289 -5.45 -0.45 -16.71
C MET A 289 -4.73 0.88 -16.43
N LEU A 290 -3.92 0.94 -15.38
CA LEU A 290 -3.17 2.15 -15.03
C LEU A 290 -2.08 2.51 -16.04
N ASN A 291 -1.64 1.57 -16.87
CA ASN A 291 -0.66 1.79 -17.94
C ASN A 291 -1.31 2.00 -19.32
N SER A 292 -2.59 1.69 -19.51
CA SER A 292 -3.25 1.86 -20.81
C SER A 292 -3.52 3.34 -21.10
N LYS A 293 -3.07 3.81 -22.26
CA LYS A 293 -3.35 5.17 -22.72
C LYS A 293 -4.86 5.39 -22.92
N ASP A 294 -5.56 4.39 -23.41
CA ASP A 294 -6.99 4.45 -23.70
C ASP A 294 -7.83 4.64 -22.43
N TYR A 295 -7.41 4.04 -21.32
CA TYR A 295 -8.07 4.22 -20.03
C TYR A 295 -7.91 5.65 -19.49
N LEU A 296 -6.75 6.23 -19.67
CA LEU A 296 -6.47 7.62 -19.27
C LEU A 296 -7.16 8.64 -20.21
N GLU A 297 -7.39 8.27 -21.47
CA GLU A 297 -7.99 9.14 -22.50
C GLU A 297 -9.51 8.99 -22.62
N SER A 298 -10.08 7.79 -22.46
CA SER A 298 -11.50 7.50 -22.69
C SER A 298 -12.45 8.23 -21.73
N LYS A 299 -12.01 8.57 -20.52
CA LYS A 299 -12.82 9.33 -19.56
C LYS A 299 -12.85 10.84 -19.80
N ASN A 300 -11.95 11.36 -20.62
CA ASN A 300 -12.02 12.76 -21.07
C ASN A 300 -13.14 13.00 -22.09
N ALA A 301 -13.65 11.95 -22.73
CA ALA A 301 -14.67 12.04 -23.78
C ALA A 301 -16.12 12.06 -23.25
N GLN A 302 -16.39 11.56 -22.05
CA GLN A 302 -17.76 11.46 -21.49
C GLN A 302 -18.28 12.77 -20.87
N HIS A 303 -17.43 13.74 -20.58
CA HIS A 303 -17.84 15.06 -20.10
C HIS A 303 -17.55 16.13 -21.17
N GLY A 304 -18.45 16.12 -22.17
CA GLY A 304 -18.40 17.02 -23.32
C GLY A 304 -18.11 18.47 -22.95
N LYS A 305 -16.87 18.87 -23.15
CA LYS A 305 -16.42 20.13 -23.72
C LYS A 305 -14.93 20.02 -24.00
N SER A 306 -14.65 19.94 -25.30
CA SER A 306 -13.32 20.08 -25.87
C SER A 306 -12.64 21.34 -25.36
N HIS A 307 -11.66 21.20 -24.48
CA HIS A 307 -10.55 22.13 -24.45
C HIS A 307 -9.30 21.36 -24.88
N ARG A 308 -8.95 21.54 -26.16
CA ARG A 308 -7.60 21.29 -26.66
C ARG A 308 -6.65 22.16 -25.83
N SER A 309 -6.03 21.56 -24.83
CA SER A 309 -4.82 22.08 -24.24
C SER A 309 -3.76 21.01 -24.42
N ALA A 310 -2.82 21.33 -25.28
CA ALA A 310 -1.58 20.61 -25.46
C ALA A 310 -0.79 20.66 -24.16
N ALA A 311 -0.01 19.62 -23.93
CA ALA A 311 0.88 19.35 -22.83
C ALA A 311 0.18 18.59 -21.67
N HIS A 312 0.54 17.32 -21.57
CA HIS A 312 0.30 16.47 -20.40
C HIS A 312 1.06 17.05 -19.20
N ASN A 313 0.44 18.00 -18.51
CA ASN A 313 0.83 18.28 -17.15
C ASN A 313 0.06 17.30 -16.26
N ASP A 314 0.73 16.28 -15.74
CA ASP A 314 0.23 15.37 -14.67
C ASP A 314 -0.14 16.15 -13.38
N GLU A 315 0.07 17.47 -13.36
CA GLU A 315 -0.06 18.37 -12.22
C GLU A 315 -1.50 18.55 -11.73
N ASP A 316 -2.50 18.46 -12.62
CA ASP A 316 -3.92 18.61 -12.28
C ASP A 316 -4.67 17.27 -12.21
N CYS A 317 -3.97 16.17 -12.01
CA CYS A 317 -4.55 14.84 -12.00
C CYS A 317 -4.72 14.32 -10.56
N ALA A 318 -5.88 13.72 -10.30
CA ALA A 318 -6.12 12.98 -9.06
C ALA A 318 -6.28 11.48 -9.33
N TRP A 319 -5.49 10.68 -8.65
CA TRP A 319 -5.62 9.23 -8.64
C TRP A 319 -6.34 8.80 -7.36
N ILE A 320 -7.60 8.36 -7.50
CA ILE A 320 -8.47 8.00 -6.40
C ILE A 320 -8.86 6.53 -6.49
N ALA A 321 -8.43 5.74 -5.52
CA ALA A 321 -8.85 4.36 -5.37
C ALA A 321 -10.25 4.28 -4.78
N ASN A 322 -11.20 3.73 -5.55
CA ASN A 322 -12.55 3.46 -5.05
C ASN A 322 -12.54 2.12 -4.28
N ILE A 323 -12.85 2.14 -2.99
CA ILE A 323 -12.66 1.01 -2.09
C ILE A 323 -13.85 0.82 -1.15
N THR A 324 -14.47 -0.36 -1.20
CA THR A 324 -15.46 -0.80 -0.21
C THR A 324 -14.80 -1.47 0.99
N ASN A 325 -13.79 -2.31 0.76
CA ASN A 325 -13.02 -2.95 1.82
C ASN A 325 -11.50 -2.74 1.63
N PRO A 326 -10.91 -1.77 2.33
CA PRO A 326 -9.48 -1.48 2.22
C PRO A 326 -8.57 -2.65 2.63
N LYS A 327 -9.03 -3.54 3.49
CA LYS A 327 -8.25 -4.71 3.93
C LYS A 327 -8.06 -5.73 2.81
N GLN A 328 -9.11 -6.00 2.03
CA GLN A 328 -9.03 -6.91 0.88
C GLN A 328 -8.20 -6.34 -0.27
N SER A 329 -8.11 -5.02 -0.37
CA SER A 329 -7.44 -4.31 -1.47
C SER A 329 -6.00 -3.89 -1.15
N THR A 330 -5.39 -4.50 -0.15
CA THR A 330 -4.08 -4.08 0.40
C THR A 330 -3.00 -3.94 -0.67
N PHE A 331 -2.81 -4.96 -1.52
CA PHE A 331 -1.78 -4.93 -2.58
C PHE A 331 -2.12 -3.93 -3.68
N GLN A 332 -3.36 -3.93 -4.14
CA GLN A 332 -3.84 -3.03 -5.20
C GLN A 332 -3.69 -1.57 -4.78
N LEU A 333 -4.09 -1.26 -3.55
CA LEU A 333 -3.97 0.08 -3.00
C LEU A 333 -2.51 0.54 -2.90
N ALA A 334 -1.64 -0.30 -2.34
CA ALA A 334 -0.23 0.00 -2.23
C ALA A 334 0.43 0.17 -3.61
N MET A 335 0.08 -0.67 -4.59
CA MET A 335 0.56 -0.58 -5.97
C MET A 335 0.14 0.74 -6.61
N MET A 336 -1.14 1.10 -6.52
CA MET A 336 -1.67 2.34 -7.10
C MET A 336 -0.99 3.57 -6.49
N MET A 337 -0.85 3.63 -5.16
CA MET A 337 -0.19 4.75 -4.49
C MET A 337 1.30 4.84 -4.84
N ASN A 338 2.00 3.71 -4.96
CA ASN A 338 3.38 3.68 -5.39
C ASN A 338 3.56 4.16 -6.84
N LEU A 339 2.66 3.78 -7.76
CA LEU A 339 2.67 4.26 -9.15
C LEU A 339 2.33 5.76 -9.24
N ALA A 340 1.37 6.23 -8.44
CA ALA A 340 1.03 7.65 -8.36
C ALA A 340 2.18 8.48 -7.79
N TRP A 341 3.02 7.88 -6.96
CA TRP A 341 4.23 8.50 -6.42
C TRP A 341 5.38 8.48 -7.42
N ASN A 342 5.67 7.31 -8.02
CA ASN A 342 6.79 7.11 -8.92
C ASN A 342 6.40 6.19 -10.08
N LYS A 343 6.42 6.69 -11.32
CA LYS A 343 6.08 5.94 -12.53
C LYS A 343 6.87 4.64 -12.73
N ASN A 344 8.06 4.56 -12.14
CA ASN A 344 8.93 3.40 -12.25
C ASN A 344 8.75 2.39 -11.10
N ALA A 345 7.84 2.64 -10.15
CA ALA A 345 7.66 1.80 -8.95
C ALA A 345 7.37 0.32 -9.28
N LEU A 346 6.67 0.05 -10.38
CA LEU A 346 6.31 -1.30 -10.82
C LEU A 346 7.00 -1.71 -12.13
N LYS A 347 8.14 -1.09 -12.48
CA LYS A 347 8.88 -1.41 -13.72
C LYS A 347 9.25 -2.89 -13.83
N ALA A 348 9.49 -3.56 -12.71
CA ALA A 348 9.77 -5.00 -12.65
C ALA A 348 8.51 -5.89 -12.76
N GLY A 349 7.33 -5.29 -12.90
CA GLY A 349 6.05 -5.96 -13.02
C GLY A 349 5.36 -6.26 -11.68
N CYS A 350 4.06 -6.49 -11.76
CA CYS A 350 3.18 -6.75 -10.62
C CYS A 350 3.61 -7.98 -9.80
N LYS A 351 3.93 -9.09 -10.47
CA LYS A 351 4.38 -10.33 -9.81
C LYS A 351 5.61 -10.09 -8.94
N THR A 352 6.61 -9.37 -9.45
CA THR A 352 7.82 -9.03 -8.70
C THR A 352 7.50 -8.12 -7.51
N TYR A 353 6.59 -7.16 -7.68
CA TYR A 353 6.16 -6.30 -6.60
C TYR A 353 5.51 -7.08 -5.46
N ILE A 354 4.55 -7.96 -5.76
CA ILE A 354 3.87 -8.80 -4.76
C ILE A 354 4.88 -9.73 -4.08
N GLN A 355 5.75 -10.39 -4.84
CA GLN A 355 6.79 -11.27 -4.28
C GLN A 355 7.71 -10.52 -3.31
N ASN A 356 8.16 -9.32 -3.67
CA ASN A 356 9.02 -8.50 -2.81
C ASN A 356 8.27 -8.05 -1.54
N THR A 357 6.99 -7.72 -1.67
CA THR A 357 6.15 -7.35 -0.53
C THR A 357 5.96 -8.53 0.42
N LEU A 358 5.66 -9.72 -0.10
CA LEU A 358 5.55 -10.95 0.70
C LEU A 358 6.88 -11.32 1.36
N ASN A 359 8.00 -11.13 0.66
CA ASN A 359 9.33 -11.35 1.22
C ASN A 359 9.65 -10.39 2.38
N ALA A 360 9.21 -9.13 2.25
CA ALA A 360 9.35 -8.14 3.33
C ALA A 360 8.48 -8.47 4.54
N PHE A 361 7.30 -9.07 4.33
CA PHE A 361 6.38 -9.43 5.41
C PHE A 361 6.79 -10.69 6.16
N PHE A 362 7.14 -11.75 5.42
CA PHE A 362 7.28 -13.10 5.96
C PHE A 362 8.70 -13.68 5.82
N GLY A 363 9.63 -12.91 5.27
CA GLY A 363 10.96 -13.38 4.90
C GLY A 363 10.99 -14.08 3.53
N ALA A 364 12.17 -14.12 2.89
CA ALA A 364 12.31 -14.57 1.50
C ALA A 364 11.87 -16.02 1.26
N ILE A 365 12.13 -16.94 2.22
CA ILE A 365 11.75 -18.35 2.10
C ILE A 365 10.24 -18.52 2.16
N THR A 366 9.60 -17.90 3.15
CA THR A 366 8.15 -17.99 3.36
C THR A 366 7.40 -17.23 2.27
N GLY A 367 7.86 -16.03 1.90
CA GLY A 367 7.26 -15.24 0.82
C GLY A 367 7.23 -15.99 -0.52
N LYS A 368 8.29 -16.76 -0.85
CA LYS A 368 8.30 -17.63 -2.02
C LYS A 368 7.27 -18.78 -1.95
N LYS A 369 6.98 -19.30 -0.74
CA LYS A 369 5.95 -20.33 -0.56
C LYS A 369 4.53 -19.76 -0.66
N ILE A 370 4.34 -18.51 -0.24
CA ILE A 370 3.04 -17.82 -0.28
C ILE A 370 2.69 -17.37 -1.70
N MET A 371 3.67 -16.96 -2.51
CA MET A 371 3.43 -16.41 -3.83
C MET A 371 2.51 -17.27 -4.73
N PRO A 372 2.69 -18.61 -4.84
CA PRO A 372 1.78 -19.46 -5.61
C PRO A 372 0.33 -19.46 -5.10
N LEU A 373 0.10 -19.25 -3.79
CA LEU A 373 -1.26 -19.12 -3.24
C LEU A 373 -1.92 -17.85 -3.76
N MET A 374 -1.20 -16.73 -3.75
CA MET A 374 -1.71 -15.45 -4.25
C MET A 374 -1.95 -15.48 -5.76
N GLU A 375 -1.07 -16.12 -6.53
CA GLU A 375 -1.26 -16.32 -7.97
C GLU A 375 -2.55 -17.11 -8.26
N GLU A 376 -2.76 -18.21 -7.56
CA GLU A 376 -3.97 -19.03 -7.73
C GLU A 376 -5.22 -18.29 -7.26
N TYR A 377 -5.15 -17.60 -6.12
CA TYR A 377 -6.23 -16.73 -5.64
C TYR A 377 -6.65 -15.70 -6.69
N TYR A 378 -5.71 -14.92 -7.22
CA TYR A 378 -6.02 -13.92 -8.24
C TYR A 378 -6.50 -14.55 -9.55
N ARG A 379 -6.02 -15.74 -9.90
CA ARG A 379 -6.51 -16.47 -11.07
C ARG A 379 -7.95 -16.92 -10.90
N LEU A 380 -8.32 -17.48 -9.73
CA LEU A 380 -9.71 -17.89 -9.46
C LEU A 380 -10.65 -16.68 -9.41
N THR A 381 -10.27 -15.61 -8.74
CA THR A 381 -11.08 -14.39 -8.69
C THR A 381 -11.17 -13.66 -10.02
N SER A 382 -10.23 -13.84 -10.95
CA SER A 382 -10.33 -13.30 -12.31
C SER A 382 -11.31 -14.11 -13.19
N ILE A 383 -11.51 -15.39 -12.91
CA ILE A 383 -12.54 -16.20 -13.59
C ILE A 383 -13.93 -15.72 -13.13
N ARG A 384 -14.15 -15.66 -11.83
CA ARG A 384 -15.37 -15.12 -11.25
C ARG A 384 -15.06 -14.45 -9.91
N HIS A 385 -15.27 -13.15 -9.83
CA HIS A 385 -15.07 -12.40 -8.61
C HIS A 385 -16.18 -12.68 -7.60
N SER A 386 -15.83 -12.79 -6.30
CA SER A 386 -16.78 -13.10 -5.23
C SER A 386 -17.95 -12.11 -5.14
N ALA A 387 -17.74 -10.83 -5.45
CA ALA A 387 -18.80 -9.82 -5.47
C ALA A 387 -19.86 -10.08 -6.54
N TYR A 388 -19.54 -10.82 -7.60
CA TYR A 388 -20.47 -11.18 -8.67
C TYR A 388 -21.08 -12.58 -8.52
N MET A 389 -20.65 -13.34 -7.52
CA MET A 389 -21.24 -14.65 -7.23
C MET A 389 -22.68 -14.51 -6.71
N ALA A 390 -22.92 -13.50 -5.87
CA ALA A 390 -24.23 -13.23 -5.23
C ALA A 390 -25.13 -12.32 -6.09
N MET A 391 -25.25 -12.57 -7.38
CA MET A 391 -26.19 -11.82 -8.23
C MET A 391 -27.64 -12.21 -7.89
N PRO A 392 -28.54 -11.25 -7.57
CA PRO A 392 -29.88 -11.55 -7.07
C PRO A 392 -30.81 -12.17 -8.08
N TYR A 393 -30.43 -12.32 -9.35
CA TYR A 393 -31.34 -12.65 -10.44
C TYR A 393 -30.91 -13.82 -11.34
N GLY A 394 -30.01 -14.68 -10.92
CA GLY A 394 -29.66 -15.83 -11.75
C GLY A 394 -28.59 -16.74 -11.24
N ASP A 395 -28.53 -17.90 -11.82
CA ASP A 395 -27.43 -18.83 -11.66
C ASP A 395 -26.14 -18.27 -12.34
N THR A 396 -25.00 -18.70 -11.87
CA THR A 396 -23.73 -18.41 -12.54
C THR A 396 -23.60 -19.20 -13.84
N GLU A 397 -22.61 -18.89 -14.66
CA GLU A 397 -22.26 -19.61 -15.88
C GLU A 397 -21.66 -21.00 -15.63
N PHE A 398 -21.37 -21.39 -14.40
CA PHE A 398 -20.82 -22.70 -14.08
C PHE A 398 -21.89 -23.79 -14.17
N HIS A 399 -21.61 -24.86 -14.92
CA HIS A 399 -22.51 -25.96 -15.13
C HIS A 399 -22.11 -27.18 -14.30
N SER A 400 -23.11 -27.73 -13.58
CA SER A 400 -23.00 -29.05 -12.98
C SER A 400 -23.33 -30.12 -14.04
N GLY A 401 -22.57 -31.20 -14.05
CA GLY A 401 -22.76 -32.33 -14.97
C GLY A 401 -22.31 -32.09 -16.42
N GLU A 402 -21.98 -30.86 -16.82
CA GLU A 402 -21.43 -30.52 -18.12
C GLU A 402 -19.95 -30.16 -18.03
N PHE A 403 -19.24 -30.26 -19.16
CA PHE A 403 -17.80 -29.95 -19.25
C PHE A 403 -16.93 -30.63 -18.17
N GLY A 404 -17.29 -31.86 -17.76
CA GLY A 404 -16.65 -32.61 -16.67
C GLY A 404 -16.90 -32.01 -15.30
N ASN A 405 -18.13 -31.57 -15.03
CA ASN A 405 -18.59 -30.89 -13.83
C ASN A 405 -17.74 -29.63 -13.50
N GLU A 406 -17.98 -28.58 -14.24
CA GLU A 406 -17.23 -27.33 -14.15
C GLU A 406 -17.37 -26.69 -12.76
N LEU A 407 -18.59 -26.74 -12.18
CA LEU A 407 -18.87 -26.21 -10.86
C LEU A 407 -18.03 -26.90 -9.78
N GLU A 408 -18.05 -28.24 -9.75
CA GLU A 408 -17.27 -29.02 -8.78
C GLU A 408 -15.75 -28.78 -8.92
N ARG A 409 -15.25 -28.71 -10.16
CA ARG A 409 -13.82 -28.43 -10.41
C ARG A 409 -13.42 -27.04 -9.94
N PHE A 410 -14.28 -26.04 -10.04
CA PHE A 410 -14.00 -24.71 -9.55
C PHE A 410 -13.94 -24.69 -8.02
N LEU A 411 -14.89 -25.31 -7.33
CA LEU A 411 -14.90 -25.47 -5.88
C LEU A 411 -13.70 -26.27 -5.38
N TYR A 412 -13.39 -27.40 -6.04
CA TYR A 412 -12.20 -28.21 -5.69
C TYR A 412 -10.90 -27.43 -5.71
N ARG A 413 -10.74 -26.47 -6.63
CA ARG A 413 -9.55 -25.61 -6.65
C ARG A 413 -9.47 -24.68 -5.45
N TYR A 414 -10.59 -24.16 -4.97
CA TYR A 414 -10.64 -23.40 -3.73
C TYR A 414 -10.31 -24.28 -2.51
N ASP A 415 -10.77 -25.53 -2.49
CA ASP A 415 -10.44 -26.45 -1.41
C ASP A 415 -8.95 -26.76 -1.34
N LEU A 416 -8.33 -27.01 -2.48
CA LEU A 416 -6.88 -27.17 -2.57
C LEU A 416 -6.14 -25.90 -2.11
N LEU A 417 -6.66 -24.74 -2.46
CA LEU A 417 -6.06 -23.46 -2.08
C LEU A 417 -6.19 -23.22 -0.56
N LYS A 418 -7.35 -23.50 0.04
CA LYS A 418 -7.57 -23.45 1.50
C LYS A 418 -6.58 -24.38 2.23
N ALA A 419 -6.51 -25.65 1.82
CA ALA A 419 -5.64 -26.64 2.44
C ALA A 419 -4.15 -26.25 2.39
N LYS A 420 -3.67 -25.74 1.25
CA LYS A 420 -2.31 -25.23 1.12
C LYS A 420 -2.06 -24.01 1.99
N THR A 421 -3.04 -23.12 2.11
CA THR A 421 -2.95 -21.93 2.96
C THR A 421 -2.80 -22.32 4.42
N GLU A 422 -3.61 -23.24 4.91
CA GLU A 422 -3.51 -23.76 6.28
C GLU A 422 -2.16 -24.47 6.53
N SER A 423 -1.69 -25.26 5.56
CA SER A 423 -0.38 -25.89 5.66
C SER A 423 0.76 -24.89 5.86
N ILE A 424 0.72 -23.74 5.17
CA ILE A 424 1.72 -22.68 5.36
C ILE A 424 1.53 -21.99 6.72
N GLU A 425 0.30 -21.70 7.12
CA GLU A 425 0.00 -21.08 8.42
C GLU A 425 0.56 -21.89 9.60
N HIS A 426 0.43 -23.21 9.55
CA HIS A 426 0.97 -24.11 10.59
C HIS A 426 2.49 -24.03 10.72
N MET A 427 3.20 -23.69 9.65
CA MET A 427 4.66 -23.55 9.66
C MET A 427 5.14 -22.18 10.14
N LEU A 428 4.23 -21.19 10.28
CA LEU A 428 4.59 -19.83 10.65
C LEU A 428 4.84 -19.69 12.15
N PRO A 429 5.82 -18.87 12.56
CA PRO A 429 5.95 -18.46 13.94
C PRO A 429 4.73 -17.64 14.39
N GLN A 430 4.40 -17.69 15.68
CA GLN A 430 3.17 -17.07 16.22
C GLN A 430 3.04 -15.58 15.88
N ASN A 431 4.14 -14.83 15.91
CA ASN A 431 4.17 -13.41 15.63
C ASN A 431 3.94 -13.03 14.15
N GLN A 432 3.86 -14.00 13.25
CA GLN A 432 3.52 -13.78 11.82
C GLN A 432 2.10 -14.24 11.47
N LYS A 433 1.42 -14.95 12.35
CA LYS A 433 0.10 -15.55 12.04
C LYS A 433 -0.98 -14.50 11.82
N ASP A 434 -1.02 -13.45 12.64
CA ASP A 434 -2.02 -12.39 12.50
C ASP A 434 -1.86 -11.66 11.14
N GLY A 435 -0.64 -11.27 10.79
CA GLY A 435 -0.37 -10.68 9.49
C GLY A 435 -0.63 -11.63 8.31
N PHE A 436 -0.36 -12.93 8.48
CA PHE A 436 -0.67 -13.93 7.46
C PHE A 436 -2.19 -14.10 7.29
N PHE A 437 -2.92 -14.14 8.39
CA PHE A 437 -4.38 -14.16 8.37
C PHE A 437 -4.92 -12.97 7.55
N GLU A 438 -4.49 -11.75 7.87
CA GLU A 438 -4.95 -10.53 7.24
C GLU A 438 -4.65 -10.46 5.74
N VAL A 439 -3.42 -10.83 5.34
CA VAL A 439 -2.92 -10.60 3.98
C VAL A 439 -3.21 -11.77 3.05
N VAL A 440 -3.25 -12.99 3.58
CA VAL A 440 -3.30 -14.22 2.76
C VAL A 440 -4.53 -15.05 3.04
N LYS A 441 -4.73 -15.44 4.32
CA LYS A 441 -5.79 -16.40 4.66
C LYS A 441 -7.18 -15.81 4.49
N TYR A 442 -7.44 -14.64 5.04
CA TYR A 442 -8.75 -14.01 5.00
C TYR A 442 -9.26 -13.81 3.57
N PRO A 443 -8.53 -13.16 2.63
CA PRO A 443 -9.04 -12.97 1.28
C PRO A 443 -9.29 -14.29 0.53
N ILE A 444 -8.42 -15.30 0.72
CA ILE A 444 -8.57 -16.63 0.11
C ILE A 444 -9.82 -17.34 0.65
N PHE A 445 -9.98 -17.38 1.98
CA PHE A 445 -11.10 -18.08 2.63
C PHE A 445 -12.43 -17.37 2.39
N LEU A 446 -12.42 -16.02 2.38
CA LEU A 446 -13.59 -15.23 2.01
C LEU A 446 -14.08 -15.61 0.61
N ALA A 447 -13.19 -15.58 -0.39
CA ALA A 447 -13.55 -15.93 -1.77
C ALA A 447 -14.01 -17.38 -1.90
N ALA A 448 -13.34 -18.31 -1.21
CA ALA A 448 -13.70 -19.73 -1.21
C ALA A 448 -15.09 -19.96 -0.61
N PHE A 449 -15.39 -19.40 0.56
CA PHE A 449 -16.70 -19.59 1.20
C PHE A 449 -17.83 -18.89 0.47
N VAL A 450 -17.58 -17.75 -0.18
CA VAL A 450 -18.57 -17.12 -1.05
C VAL A 450 -18.86 -18.00 -2.26
N ALA A 451 -17.81 -18.53 -2.90
CA ALA A 451 -17.98 -19.45 -4.04
C ALA A 451 -18.77 -20.71 -3.64
N GLU A 452 -18.35 -21.38 -2.55
CA GLU A 452 -19.02 -22.58 -2.02
C GLU A 452 -20.50 -22.29 -1.69
N LYS A 453 -20.80 -21.19 -0.99
CA LYS A 453 -22.15 -20.81 -0.64
C LYS A 453 -23.05 -20.63 -1.87
N GLU A 454 -22.59 -19.88 -2.88
CA GLU A 454 -23.42 -19.53 -4.03
C GLU A 454 -23.55 -20.69 -5.02
N LEU A 455 -22.44 -21.41 -5.29
CA LEU A 455 -22.46 -22.51 -6.26
C LEU A 455 -23.21 -23.74 -5.72
N GLU A 456 -23.07 -24.06 -4.45
CA GLU A 456 -23.84 -25.14 -3.82
C GLU A 456 -25.35 -24.81 -3.73
N ALA A 457 -25.69 -23.52 -3.50
CA ALA A 457 -27.08 -23.10 -3.60
C ALA A 457 -27.62 -23.19 -5.04
N GLN A 458 -26.80 -22.89 -6.03
CA GLN A 458 -27.14 -23.06 -7.46
C GLN A 458 -27.33 -24.54 -7.78
N GLU A 459 -26.46 -25.43 -7.35
CA GLU A 459 -26.54 -26.87 -7.53
C GLU A 459 -27.82 -27.43 -6.90
N ALA A 460 -28.11 -27.05 -5.63
CA ALA A 460 -29.34 -27.45 -4.95
C ALA A 460 -30.59 -27.06 -5.75
N ARG A 461 -30.65 -25.84 -6.29
CA ARG A 461 -31.78 -25.38 -7.13
C ARG A 461 -31.86 -26.16 -8.45
N HIS A 462 -30.72 -26.49 -9.05
CA HIS A 462 -30.66 -27.24 -10.30
C HIS A 462 -31.19 -28.66 -10.11
N ILE A 463 -30.75 -29.37 -9.07
CA ILE A 463 -31.17 -30.73 -8.74
C ILE A 463 -32.67 -30.77 -8.34
N ALA A 464 -33.19 -29.75 -7.66
CA ALA A 464 -34.56 -29.66 -7.21
C ALA A 464 -35.54 -29.29 -8.33
N ARG A 465 -35.13 -29.04 -9.58
CA ARG A 465 -36.02 -28.71 -10.69
C ARG A 465 -37.01 -29.83 -10.98
N PRO A 466 -38.32 -29.51 -11.32
CA PRO A 466 -39.32 -30.50 -11.65
C PRO A 466 -38.86 -31.38 -12.82
N GLY A 467 -38.93 -32.69 -12.65
CA GLY A 467 -38.54 -33.69 -13.66
C GLY A 467 -37.30 -34.54 -13.32
N LEU A 468 -36.55 -34.16 -12.29
CA LEU A 468 -35.47 -34.97 -11.73
C LEU A 468 -35.99 -35.79 -10.53
N PHE A 469 -36.75 -36.87 -10.83
CA PHE A 469 -37.32 -37.75 -9.81
C PHE A 469 -36.22 -38.38 -8.92
N ASN A 470 -36.47 -38.43 -7.61
CA ASN A 470 -35.68 -39.07 -6.56
C ASN A 470 -34.29 -38.43 -6.21
N LYS A 471 -34.13 -37.11 -6.42
CA LYS A 471 -32.88 -36.39 -6.03
C LYS A 471 -33.07 -35.41 -4.88
N ASP A 472 -34.12 -35.51 -4.09
CA ASP A 472 -34.38 -34.63 -2.95
C ASP A 472 -33.24 -34.63 -1.91
N ASP A 473 -32.63 -35.78 -1.66
CA ASP A 473 -31.56 -35.89 -0.68
C ASP A 473 -30.26 -35.29 -1.20
N GLU A 474 -29.96 -35.37 -2.50
CA GLU A 474 -28.80 -34.69 -3.13
C GLU A 474 -29.02 -33.16 -3.09
N ALA A 475 -30.21 -32.67 -3.41
CA ALA A 475 -30.54 -31.24 -3.33
C ALA A 475 -30.46 -30.70 -1.89
N LYS A 476 -30.91 -31.47 -0.90
CA LYS A 476 -30.78 -31.12 0.52
C LYS A 476 -29.30 -31.13 0.99
N ALA A 477 -28.51 -32.06 0.49
CA ALA A 477 -27.08 -32.12 0.80
C ALA A 477 -26.32 -30.87 0.28
N ALA A 478 -26.54 -30.48 -0.98
CA ALA A 478 -25.96 -29.26 -1.55
C ALA A 478 -26.44 -28.00 -0.81
N ALA A 479 -27.74 -27.91 -0.47
CA ALA A 479 -28.24 -26.80 0.34
C ALA A 479 -27.60 -26.73 1.74
N ALA A 480 -27.35 -27.87 2.36
CA ALA A 480 -26.69 -27.94 3.67
C ALA A 480 -25.23 -27.44 3.60
N VAL A 481 -24.49 -27.80 2.54
CA VAL A 481 -23.13 -27.28 2.28
C VAL A 481 -23.15 -25.78 2.10
N SER A 482 -24.10 -25.23 1.32
CA SER A 482 -24.26 -23.78 1.16
C SER A 482 -24.52 -23.06 2.48
N ILE A 483 -25.37 -23.62 3.36
CA ILE A 483 -25.66 -23.06 4.68
C ILE A 483 -24.43 -23.11 5.57
N ASP A 484 -23.69 -24.20 5.55
CA ASP A 484 -22.43 -24.35 6.31
C ASP A 484 -21.37 -23.33 5.86
N ALA A 485 -21.20 -23.16 4.55
CA ALA A 485 -20.31 -22.15 3.99
C ALA A 485 -20.71 -20.72 4.44
N TYR A 486 -22.00 -20.41 4.47
CA TYR A 486 -22.50 -19.14 5.00
C TYR A 486 -22.15 -18.96 6.50
N ASN A 487 -22.28 -19.99 7.30
CA ASN A 487 -21.93 -19.93 8.72
C ASN A 487 -20.42 -19.75 8.93
N LYS A 488 -19.59 -20.44 8.16
CA LYS A 488 -18.14 -20.28 8.13
C LYS A 488 -17.73 -18.85 7.72
N LEU A 489 -18.42 -18.27 6.72
CA LEU A 489 -18.22 -16.89 6.30
C LEU A 489 -18.55 -15.90 7.43
N LYS A 490 -19.64 -16.10 8.16
CA LYS A 490 -20.00 -15.28 9.34
C LYS A 490 -18.93 -15.36 10.43
N GLN A 491 -18.43 -16.56 10.72
CA GLN A 491 -17.35 -16.76 11.72
C GLN A 491 -16.05 -16.09 11.26
N LEU A 492 -15.67 -16.24 10.00
CA LEU A 492 -14.50 -15.58 9.42
C LEU A 492 -14.57 -14.05 9.56
N ASN A 493 -15.72 -13.46 9.23
CA ASN A 493 -15.94 -12.02 9.34
C ASN A 493 -16.02 -11.52 10.79
N ALA A 494 -16.44 -12.34 11.72
CA ALA A 494 -16.46 -12.00 13.15
C ALA A 494 -15.07 -12.02 13.78
N TYR A 495 -14.19 -12.89 13.27
CA TYR A 495 -12.78 -12.94 13.71
C TYR A 495 -11.97 -11.77 13.12
N TYR A 496 -12.30 -11.33 11.92
CA TYR A 496 -11.66 -10.22 11.20
C TYR A 496 -12.11 -8.86 11.72
#